data_904b6f42affd09d0d17fc6022281f741
#
_entry.id   904b6f42affd09d0d17fc6022281f741
#
_cell.length_a   1.000
_cell.length_b   1.000
_cell.length_c   1.000
_cell.angle_alpha   90.00
_cell.angle_beta   90.00
_cell.angle_gamma   90.00
#
_symmetry.space_group_name_H-M   'P 1'
#
loop_
_entity.id
_entity.type
_entity.pdbx_description
1 polymer ?
#
loop_
_entity_poly.entity_id
_entity_poly.type
_entity_poly.pdbx_seq_one_letter_code
_entity_poly.pdbx_strand_id
1 'polypeptide(L)'
;MNTMDLKLNREMLSMTRTILDASCEQAVEKDFLLPDYYPDIFRVLKCVITPTVQSHSINGGKLSFDMAVLIRVLYISQNDKRINCIEQKMNYTKSFDLQGDCGDPMIWLTPKCDYVNCRVVNQRRLDIRGAVTIHANVTGEVTVPIVTDAFGCGIQLKKAAVTYPAKRLTAAKRITLIEELQLSAAKAPVGTILRTDCRIIPQEHKMIAGKLVTKGDAEIMMLYSCVTTDGEETAETMRFTLPFSQIIDIDGIDDTFTADVRITPAGCDIIPKSDDSGTLECELVLLVNCVAKKLSTCEIVTDAYSTCFECEAERCESKLDSENIKLSDSHSVTAKLSCQEGEIRCIHDSWATLSNVTSRLDEEKKAFIISGSVTFCIIGRNEDGTPLYLENDSPFEHEIPIPENVNGEISISPDLCIENCTYYLADETTAELKADIKIGGEMTIQQTGTMISELRVLTDKPKEKNGKYALKICYCNESDDIWEIAKKYSTSITAILEENELTDDKISKQGMLLIPLMN
;
A
#
# COMPACT_ATOMS: atom_id res chain seq x y z
N MET A 1 35.59 36.46 29.29
CA MET A 1 35.49 35.05 28.99
C MET A 1 35.21 34.92 27.51
N ASN A 2 36.14 34.33 26.74
CA ASN A 2 36.04 34.29 25.28
C ASN A 2 34.87 33.40 24.84
N THR A 3 33.76 34.00 24.45
CA THR A 3 32.58 33.34 23.88
C THR A 3 32.58 33.47 22.34
N MET A 4 33.76 33.39 21.71
CA MET A 4 33.86 33.59 20.25
C MET A 4 33.68 32.30 19.42
N ASP A 5 33.61 31.15 20.04
CA ASP A 5 33.45 29.90 19.31
C ASP A 5 31.98 29.43 19.34
N LEU A 6 31.40 29.23 18.17
CA LEU A 6 30.10 28.59 18.00
C LEU A 6 30.24 27.10 18.28
N LYS A 7 29.47 26.57 19.23
CA LYS A 7 29.33 25.15 19.47
C LYS A 7 27.98 24.66 18.97
N LEU A 8 27.95 23.63 18.15
CA LEU A 8 26.74 23.03 17.58
C LEU A 8 26.54 21.64 18.13
N ASN A 9 25.32 21.36 18.60
CA ASN A 9 24.87 20.02 18.81
C ASN A 9 24.16 19.56 17.54
N ARG A 10 24.54 18.38 17.06
CA ARG A 10 23.96 17.79 15.85
C ARG A 10 23.46 16.38 16.14
N GLU A 11 22.34 16.06 15.54
CA GLU A 11 21.79 14.71 15.56
C GLU A 11 21.51 14.25 14.13
N MET A 12 21.51 12.94 13.92
CA MET A 12 21.13 12.34 12.63
C MET A 12 19.65 12.04 12.68
N LEU A 13 18.87 12.73 11.86
CA LEU A 13 17.43 12.49 11.73
C LEU A 13 17.18 11.48 10.63
N SER A 14 16.48 10.40 10.97
CA SER A 14 16.03 9.40 10.01
C SER A 14 14.72 9.83 9.37
N MET A 15 14.62 9.62 8.06
CA MET A 15 13.45 9.96 7.26
C MET A 15 13.15 8.85 6.27
N THR A 16 11.86 8.61 6.00
CA THR A 16 11.45 7.73 4.91
C THR A 16 11.48 8.50 3.59
N ARG A 17 12.16 7.94 2.60
CA ARG A 17 12.22 8.51 1.25
C ARG A 17 11.76 7.49 0.22
N THR A 18 10.92 7.93 -0.72
CA THR A 18 10.60 7.16 -1.92
C THR A 18 11.75 7.27 -2.92
N ILE A 19 12.31 6.13 -3.31
CA ILE A 19 13.48 6.02 -4.20
C ILE A 19 13.04 5.63 -5.60
N LEU A 20 11.95 4.87 -5.67
CA LEU A 20 11.32 4.49 -6.92
C LEU A 20 9.81 4.54 -6.75
N ASP A 21 9.13 5.17 -7.69
CA ASP A 21 7.70 5.09 -7.88
C ASP A 21 7.46 5.07 -9.40
N ALA A 22 7.31 3.87 -9.96
CA ALA A 22 7.26 3.68 -11.39
C ALA A 22 6.45 2.44 -11.77
N SER A 23 5.95 2.44 -13.00
CA SER A 23 5.25 1.30 -13.57
C SER A 23 5.90 0.82 -14.85
N CYS A 24 5.85 -0.46 -15.10
CA CYS A 24 6.21 -1.03 -16.40
C CYS A 24 5.13 -1.97 -16.90
N GLU A 25 4.90 -1.91 -18.21
CA GLU A 25 3.99 -2.81 -18.91
C GLU A 25 4.73 -4.01 -19.48
N GLN A 26 4.07 -5.17 -19.48
CA GLN A 26 4.48 -6.39 -20.15
C GLN A 26 3.35 -6.88 -21.04
N ALA A 27 3.59 -6.89 -22.36
CA ALA A 27 2.69 -7.55 -23.29
C ALA A 27 2.69 -9.08 -23.07
N VAL A 28 1.49 -9.65 -23.09
CA VAL A 28 1.26 -11.09 -22.98
C VAL A 28 0.66 -11.56 -24.30
N GLU A 29 1.45 -12.26 -25.09
CA GLU A 29 1.02 -12.79 -26.39
C GLU A 29 1.26 -14.29 -26.42
N LYS A 30 0.22 -15.05 -26.72
CA LYS A 30 0.29 -16.50 -26.80
C LYS A 30 -0.61 -17.03 -27.90
N ASP A 31 0.02 -17.65 -28.87
CA ASP A 31 -0.63 -18.55 -29.82
C ASP A 31 -0.62 -19.95 -29.20
N PHE A 32 -1.79 -20.45 -28.81
CA PHE A 32 -1.92 -21.69 -28.10
C PHE A 32 -2.62 -22.74 -28.96
N LEU A 33 -1.89 -23.82 -29.25
CA LEU A 33 -2.44 -25.01 -29.89
C LEU A 33 -2.84 -26.02 -28.80
N LEU A 34 -4.11 -26.45 -28.80
CA LEU A 34 -4.59 -27.45 -27.86
C LEU A 34 -3.86 -28.79 -28.04
N PRO A 35 -3.27 -29.35 -26.98
CA PRO A 35 -2.81 -30.75 -26.98
C PRO A 35 -3.94 -31.73 -27.25
N ASP A 36 -3.64 -32.88 -27.84
CA ASP A 36 -4.64 -33.86 -28.33
C ASP A 36 -5.56 -34.42 -27.24
N TYR A 37 -5.13 -34.38 -25.99
CA TYR A 37 -5.95 -34.84 -24.85
C TYR A 37 -7.01 -33.83 -24.39
N TYR A 38 -7.01 -32.60 -24.92
CA TYR A 38 -8.09 -31.63 -24.67
C TYR A 38 -9.18 -31.78 -25.73
N PRO A 39 -10.47 -31.67 -25.34
CA PRO A 39 -11.59 -31.69 -26.30
C PRO A 39 -11.62 -30.38 -27.12
N ASP A 40 -12.19 -30.47 -28.32
CA ASP A 40 -12.30 -29.35 -29.24
C ASP A 40 -13.15 -28.22 -28.66
N ILE A 41 -12.74 -26.99 -28.92
CA ILE A 41 -13.39 -25.78 -28.43
C ILE A 41 -14.66 -25.51 -29.22
N PHE A 42 -15.79 -25.42 -28.54
CA PHE A 42 -17.04 -24.90 -29.10
C PHE A 42 -17.15 -23.37 -28.85
N ARG A 43 -17.00 -22.94 -27.59
CA ARG A 43 -17.09 -21.53 -27.19
C ARG A 43 -16.19 -21.26 -25.99
N VAL A 44 -15.47 -20.16 -26.01
CA VAL A 44 -14.75 -19.64 -24.83
C VAL A 44 -15.75 -18.94 -23.92
N LEU A 45 -15.75 -19.30 -22.64
CA LEU A 45 -16.55 -18.67 -21.60
C LEU A 45 -15.82 -17.46 -21.01
N LYS A 46 -14.58 -17.67 -20.56
CA LYS A 46 -13.73 -16.63 -19.97
C LYS A 46 -12.25 -16.92 -20.20
N CYS A 47 -11.51 -15.88 -20.46
CA CYS A 47 -10.06 -15.89 -20.39
C CYS A 47 -9.62 -14.92 -19.27
N VAL A 48 -8.74 -15.37 -18.40
CA VAL A 48 -8.20 -14.56 -17.28
C VAL A 48 -6.68 -14.61 -17.34
N ILE A 49 -6.05 -13.49 -17.09
CA ILE A 49 -4.61 -13.36 -16.88
C ILE A 49 -4.38 -12.93 -15.43
N THR A 50 -3.64 -13.76 -14.69
CA THR A 50 -3.29 -13.50 -13.29
C THR A 50 -1.78 -13.35 -13.16
N PRO A 51 -1.25 -12.11 -13.09
CA PRO A 51 0.16 -11.88 -12.84
C PRO A 51 0.46 -12.02 -11.34
N THR A 52 1.59 -12.66 -11.00
CA THR A 52 2.09 -12.80 -9.62
C THR A 52 3.58 -12.57 -9.58
N VAL A 53 4.05 -11.81 -8.59
CA VAL A 53 5.48 -11.64 -8.35
C VAL A 53 6.01 -12.86 -7.60
N GLN A 54 7.06 -13.47 -8.12
CA GLN A 54 7.67 -14.68 -7.55
C GLN A 54 8.86 -14.35 -6.65
N SER A 55 9.69 -13.43 -7.07
CA SER A 55 10.90 -13.01 -6.37
C SER A 55 11.30 -11.59 -6.76
N HIS A 56 12.08 -10.94 -5.92
CA HIS A 56 12.70 -9.66 -6.23
C HIS A 56 14.04 -9.52 -5.50
N SER A 57 14.92 -8.67 -6.04
CA SER A 57 16.20 -8.34 -5.43
C SER A 57 16.69 -6.96 -5.87
N ILE A 58 17.46 -6.30 -5.00
CA ILE A 58 18.18 -5.07 -5.35
C ILE A 58 19.67 -5.40 -5.43
N ASN A 59 20.27 -5.14 -6.59
CA ASN A 59 21.69 -5.31 -6.81
C ASN A 59 22.24 -4.16 -7.68
N GLY A 60 23.30 -3.51 -7.22
CA GLY A 60 24.00 -2.48 -7.99
C GLY A 60 23.12 -1.30 -8.40
N GLY A 61 22.21 -0.84 -7.51
CA GLY A 61 21.31 0.28 -7.82
C GLY A 61 20.15 -0.09 -8.77
N LYS A 62 19.87 -1.37 -8.93
CA LYS A 62 18.82 -1.88 -9.81
C LYS A 62 17.91 -2.83 -9.06
N LEU A 63 16.60 -2.58 -9.08
CA LEU A 63 15.56 -3.51 -8.64
C LEU A 63 15.27 -4.49 -9.78
N SER A 64 15.51 -5.77 -9.57
CA SER A 64 15.12 -6.85 -10.48
C SER A 64 14.04 -7.71 -9.84
N PHE A 65 13.08 -8.18 -10.63
CA PHE A 65 12.03 -9.06 -10.16
C PHE A 65 11.59 -10.07 -11.22
N ASP A 66 11.17 -11.22 -10.73
CA ASP A 66 10.58 -12.29 -11.55
C ASP A 66 9.07 -12.31 -11.34
N MET A 67 8.34 -12.38 -12.44
CA MET A 67 6.89 -12.43 -12.47
C MET A 67 6.43 -13.66 -13.24
N ALA A 68 5.49 -14.40 -12.66
CA ALA A 68 4.73 -15.41 -13.37
C ALA A 68 3.38 -14.84 -13.79
N VAL A 69 2.99 -15.13 -15.01
CA VAL A 69 1.70 -14.78 -15.59
C VAL A 69 0.96 -16.07 -15.89
N LEU A 70 -0.10 -16.36 -15.12
CA LEU A 70 -0.96 -17.50 -15.36
C LEU A 70 -2.10 -17.08 -16.28
N ILE A 71 -2.17 -17.69 -17.46
CA ILE A 71 -3.30 -17.57 -18.39
C ILE A 71 -4.22 -18.74 -18.14
N ARG A 72 -5.50 -18.47 -17.85
CA ARG A 72 -6.53 -19.50 -17.67
C ARG A 72 -7.67 -19.23 -18.63
N VAL A 73 -8.04 -20.25 -19.41
CA VAL A 73 -9.14 -20.19 -20.38
C VAL A 73 -10.19 -21.23 -20.02
N LEU A 74 -11.38 -20.77 -19.65
CA LEU A 74 -12.56 -21.60 -19.48
C LEU A 74 -13.32 -21.66 -20.81
N TYR A 75 -13.63 -22.86 -21.29
CA TYR A 75 -14.34 -23.06 -22.55
C TYR A 75 -15.31 -24.23 -22.49
N ILE A 76 -16.29 -24.21 -23.36
CA ILE A 76 -17.22 -25.31 -23.57
C ILE A 76 -16.69 -26.19 -24.69
N SER A 77 -16.67 -27.50 -24.47
CA SER A 77 -16.34 -28.48 -25.50
C SER A 77 -17.49 -28.71 -26.49
N GLN A 78 -17.15 -29.13 -27.71
CA GLN A 78 -18.12 -29.29 -28.79
C GLN A 78 -19.06 -30.48 -28.56
N ASN A 79 -18.57 -31.56 -27.97
CA ASN A 79 -19.28 -32.84 -27.98
C ASN A 79 -20.20 -33.06 -26.77
N ASP A 80 -19.86 -32.54 -25.60
CA ASP A 80 -20.48 -32.90 -24.32
C ASP A 80 -20.95 -31.71 -23.48
N LYS A 81 -20.85 -30.48 -24.01
CA LYS A 81 -21.21 -29.26 -23.30
C LYS A 81 -20.52 -29.13 -21.92
N ARG A 82 -19.31 -29.71 -21.77
CA ARG A 82 -18.52 -29.59 -20.53
C ARG A 82 -17.80 -28.26 -20.45
N ILE A 83 -17.63 -27.81 -19.22
CA ILE A 83 -16.69 -26.73 -18.94
C ILE A 83 -15.30 -27.32 -18.78
N ASN A 84 -14.38 -26.87 -19.59
CA ASN A 84 -12.97 -27.26 -19.55
C ASN A 84 -12.10 -26.08 -19.20
N CYS A 85 -10.92 -26.34 -18.67
CA CYS A 85 -9.94 -25.34 -18.32
C CYS A 85 -8.60 -25.63 -18.99
N ILE A 86 -8.02 -24.60 -19.59
CA ILE A 86 -6.65 -24.62 -20.09
C ILE A 86 -5.85 -23.64 -19.24
N GLU A 87 -4.71 -24.09 -18.76
CA GLU A 87 -3.78 -23.25 -18.03
C GLU A 87 -2.44 -23.18 -18.74
N GLN A 88 -1.90 -21.96 -18.81
CA GLN A 88 -0.56 -21.71 -19.36
C GLN A 88 0.15 -20.70 -18.47
N LYS A 89 1.31 -21.08 -17.95
CA LYS A 89 2.19 -20.21 -17.17
C LYS A 89 3.29 -19.65 -18.04
N MET A 90 3.51 -18.34 -17.97
CA MET A 90 4.60 -17.62 -18.62
C MET A 90 5.41 -16.87 -17.56
N ASN A 91 6.74 -16.88 -17.70
CA ASN A 91 7.61 -16.22 -16.75
C ASN A 91 8.32 -15.04 -17.43
N TYR A 92 8.43 -13.93 -16.73
CA TYR A 92 9.09 -12.71 -17.18
C TYR A 92 10.01 -12.18 -16.08
N THR A 93 11.16 -11.65 -16.49
CA THR A 93 12.07 -10.92 -15.61
C THR A 93 12.11 -9.46 -16.05
N LYS A 94 11.96 -8.54 -15.13
CA LYS A 94 11.99 -7.09 -15.37
C LYS A 94 12.90 -6.41 -14.35
N SER A 95 13.28 -5.18 -14.66
CA SER A 95 14.09 -4.37 -13.74
C SER A 95 13.80 -2.89 -13.87
N PHE A 96 14.02 -2.16 -12.75
CA PHE A 96 14.00 -0.70 -12.68
C PHE A 96 15.35 -0.20 -12.17
N ASP A 97 15.81 0.92 -12.69
CA ASP A 97 16.96 1.63 -12.13
C ASP A 97 16.52 2.48 -10.94
N LEU A 98 17.22 2.38 -9.81
CA LEU A 98 16.92 3.12 -8.60
C LEU A 98 17.61 4.49 -8.60
N GLN A 99 16.91 5.52 -8.13
CA GLN A 99 17.45 6.87 -7.99
C GLN A 99 18.04 7.07 -6.61
N GLY A 100 19.30 6.69 -6.42
CA GLY A 100 20.03 6.85 -5.18
C GLY A 100 20.13 5.57 -4.36
N ASP A 101 20.89 5.67 -3.27
CA ASP A 101 21.10 4.60 -2.30
C ASP A 101 20.30 4.87 -1.04
N CYS A 102 19.83 3.83 -0.37
CA CYS A 102 19.08 3.93 0.87
C CYS A 102 19.33 2.74 1.78
N GLY A 103 19.22 2.99 3.08
CA GLY A 103 19.19 1.91 4.07
C GLY A 103 17.82 1.22 4.10
N ASP A 104 17.81 -0.07 4.43
CA ASP A 104 16.62 -0.89 4.66
C ASP A 104 15.49 -0.68 3.63
N PRO A 105 15.72 -0.95 2.33
CA PRO A 105 14.71 -0.74 1.32
C PRO A 105 13.52 -1.69 1.51
N MET A 106 12.30 -1.13 1.48
CA MET A 106 11.06 -1.90 1.34
C MET A 106 10.56 -1.78 -0.08
N ILE A 107 10.26 -2.92 -0.67
CA ILE A 107 9.85 -3.06 -2.06
C ILE A 107 8.39 -3.51 -2.10
N TRP A 108 7.57 -2.70 -2.74
CA TRP A 108 6.17 -3.02 -3.03
C TRP A 108 6.02 -3.22 -4.53
N LEU A 109 5.65 -4.42 -4.95
CA LEU A 109 5.38 -4.76 -6.34
C LEU A 109 3.92 -5.17 -6.46
N THR A 110 3.14 -4.37 -7.16
CA THR A 110 1.71 -4.59 -7.37
C THR A 110 1.45 -4.90 -8.85
N PRO A 111 1.33 -6.19 -9.19
CA PRO A 111 1.00 -6.59 -10.55
C PRO A 111 -0.51 -6.45 -10.80
N LYS A 112 -0.89 -6.02 -12.01
CA LYS A 112 -2.27 -5.85 -12.45
C LYS A 112 -2.42 -6.32 -13.89
N CYS A 113 -3.53 -7.01 -14.19
CA CYS A 113 -3.94 -7.24 -15.56
C CYS A 113 -4.66 -6.00 -16.09
N ASP A 114 -4.20 -5.43 -17.20
CA ASP A 114 -4.84 -4.27 -17.82
C ASP A 114 -5.97 -4.67 -18.74
N TYR A 115 -5.72 -5.67 -19.58
CA TYR A 115 -6.73 -6.28 -20.44
C TYR A 115 -6.30 -7.66 -20.90
N VAL A 116 -7.28 -8.45 -21.32
CA VAL A 116 -7.08 -9.72 -22.01
C VAL A 116 -8.10 -9.88 -23.13
N ASN A 117 -7.64 -10.32 -24.29
CA ASN A 117 -8.46 -10.71 -25.42
C ASN A 117 -8.08 -12.14 -25.81
N CYS A 118 -9.06 -13.03 -25.92
CA CYS A 118 -8.88 -14.40 -26.33
C CYS A 118 -9.76 -14.68 -27.55
N ARG A 119 -9.12 -14.95 -28.68
CA ARG A 119 -9.79 -15.22 -29.93
C ARG A 119 -9.63 -16.70 -30.31
N VAL A 120 -10.75 -17.34 -30.60
CA VAL A 120 -10.76 -18.69 -31.20
C VAL A 120 -10.41 -18.57 -32.68
N VAL A 121 -9.28 -19.09 -33.08
CA VAL A 121 -8.83 -19.14 -34.48
C VAL A 121 -9.48 -20.32 -35.20
N ASN A 122 -9.50 -21.48 -34.52
CA ASN A 122 -10.23 -22.68 -34.90
C ASN A 122 -10.47 -23.54 -33.64
N GLN A 123 -11.15 -24.69 -33.78
CA GLN A 123 -11.53 -25.55 -32.66
C GLN A 123 -10.34 -26.01 -31.78
N ARG A 124 -9.10 -25.90 -32.25
CA ARG A 124 -7.90 -26.34 -31.53
C ARG A 124 -6.84 -25.23 -31.36
N ARG A 125 -7.15 -23.99 -31.75
CA ARG A 125 -6.18 -22.90 -31.69
C ARG A 125 -6.77 -21.62 -31.14
N LEU A 126 -6.10 -21.07 -30.14
CA LEU A 126 -6.43 -19.80 -29.49
C LEU A 126 -5.31 -18.78 -29.73
N ASP A 127 -5.67 -17.55 -30.10
CA ASP A 127 -4.79 -16.37 -30.08
C ASP A 127 -5.17 -15.54 -28.84
N ILE A 128 -4.24 -15.46 -27.88
CA ILE A 128 -4.42 -14.76 -26.62
C ILE A 128 -3.49 -13.55 -26.60
N ARG A 129 -4.06 -12.38 -26.40
CA ARG A 129 -3.34 -11.10 -26.30
C ARG A 129 -3.82 -10.34 -25.09
N GLY A 130 -2.88 -9.78 -24.33
CA GLY A 130 -3.17 -8.98 -23.17
C GLY A 130 -1.96 -8.15 -22.78
N ALA A 131 -2.15 -7.39 -21.73
CA ALA A 131 -1.08 -6.66 -21.08
C ALA A 131 -1.22 -6.73 -19.56
N VAL A 132 -0.10 -6.75 -18.90
CA VAL A 132 -0.01 -6.65 -17.44
C VAL A 132 0.92 -5.50 -17.08
N THR A 133 0.49 -4.68 -16.15
CA THR A 133 1.30 -3.58 -15.60
C THR A 133 1.75 -3.95 -14.20
N ILE A 134 3.02 -3.71 -13.91
CA ILE A 134 3.60 -3.84 -12.58
C ILE A 134 3.95 -2.46 -12.08
N HIS A 135 3.31 -2.04 -10.99
CA HIS A 135 3.67 -0.85 -10.26
C HIS A 135 4.70 -1.22 -9.20
N ALA A 136 5.84 -0.53 -9.22
CA ALA A 136 6.94 -0.71 -8.27
C ALA A 136 7.10 0.55 -7.42
N ASN A 137 6.97 0.41 -6.11
CA ASN A 137 7.26 1.45 -5.14
C ASN A 137 8.36 0.95 -4.22
N VAL A 138 9.46 1.71 -4.12
CA VAL A 138 10.58 1.41 -3.22
C VAL A 138 10.77 2.59 -2.28
N THR A 139 10.65 2.31 -0.99
CA THR A 139 10.90 3.27 0.07
C THR A 139 12.09 2.82 0.90
N GLY A 140 12.90 3.75 1.35
CA GLY A 140 14.05 3.45 2.19
C GLY A 140 14.32 4.52 3.22
N GLU A 141 15.28 4.26 4.09
CA GLU A 141 15.72 5.18 5.12
C GLU A 141 16.86 6.05 4.61
N VAL A 142 16.73 7.36 4.84
CA VAL A 142 17.78 8.35 4.59
C VAL A 142 18.01 9.15 5.87
N THR A 143 19.27 9.31 6.25
CA THR A 143 19.63 10.10 7.43
C THR A 143 20.19 11.44 7.02
N VAL A 144 19.71 12.51 7.67
CA VAL A 144 20.16 13.90 7.44
C VAL A 144 20.70 14.48 8.75
N PRO A 145 21.90 15.09 8.75
CA PRO A 145 22.38 15.80 9.93
C PRO A 145 21.55 17.06 10.13
N ILE A 146 21.09 17.28 11.36
CA ILE A 146 20.35 18.46 11.76
C ILE A 146 20.99 19.11 12.99
N VAL A 147 20.82 20.41 13.12
CA VAL A 147 21.23 21.16 14.32
C VAL A 147 20.06 21.11 15.32
N THR A 148 20.34 20.58 16.51
CA THR A 148 19.36 20.52 17.62
C THR A 148 19.61 21.60 18.66
N ASP A 149 20.86 22.08 18.76
CA ASP A 149 21.20 23.19 19.63
C ASP A 149 22.48 23.91 19.18
N ALA A 150 22.64 25.18 19.61
CA ALA A 150 23.83 25.98 19.34
C ALA A 150 24.11 26.95 20.48
N PHE A 151 25.39 27.15 20.81
CA PHE A 151 25.83 27.99 21.90
C PHE A 151 26.99 28.89 21.47
N GLY A 152 27.05 30.09 22.02
CA GLY A 152 28.12 31.05 21.74
C GLY A 152 27.72 32.11 20.71
N CYS A 153 28.61 33.07 20.48
CA CYS A 153 28.44 34.13 19.47
C CYS A 153 27.11 34.92 19.53
N GLY A 154 26.45 34.98 20.67
CA GLY A 154 25.13 35.62 20.79
C GLY A 154 24.03 34.97 19.95
N ILE A 155 24.12 33.68 19.71
CA ILE A 155 23.16 32.93 18.89
C ILE A 155 21.79 32.86 19.56
N GLN A 156 20.74 33.05 18.78
CA GLN A 156 19.34 32.84 19.14
C GLN A 156 18.76 31.75 18.24
N LEU A 157 17.97 30.86 18.80
CA LEU A 157 17.42 29.70 18.11
C LEU A 157 15.91 29.71 18.22
N LYS A 158 15.22 29.49 17.07
CA LYS A 158 13.80 29.15 17.04
C LYS A 158 13.71 27.63 16.95
N LYS A 159 13.10 27.02 17.96
CA LYS A 159 12.96 25.56 18.02
C LYS A 159 11.51 25.14 17.83
N ALA A 160 11.30 23.97 17.26
CA ALA A 160 10.01 23.32 17.16
C ALA A 160 10.14 21.83 17.50
N ALA A 161 9.12 21.29 18.17
CA ALA A 161 9.03 19.86 18.41
C ALA A 161 8.53 19.17 17.13
N VAL A 162 9.22 18.13 16.70
CA VAL A 162 8.83 17.30 15.57
C VAL A 162 8.81 15.85 15.95
N THR A 163 7.84 15.11 15.43
CA THR A 163 7.78 13.65 15.53
C THR A 163 8.38 13.05 14.27
N TYR A 164 9.19 12.03 14.42
CA TYR A 164 9.89 11.38 13.33
C TYR A 164 10.10 9.89 13.59
N PRO A 165 10.29 9.06 12.56
CA PRO A 165 10.62 7.65 12.73
C PRO A 165 12.08 7.51 13.19
N ALA A 166 12.30 7.44 14.52
CA ALA A 166 13.63 7.30 15.10
C ALA A 166 14.31 5.98 14.72
N LYS A 167 13.52 4.96 14.42
CA LYS A 167 14.00 3.68 13.90
C LYS A 167 12.99 3.09 12.94
N ARG A 168 13.47 2.59 11.81
CA ARG A 168 12.71 1.85 10.82
C ARG A 168 13.37 0.50 10.62
N LEU A 169 12.58 -0.57 10.61
CA LEU A 169 13.02 -1.93 10.35
C LEU A 169 12.13 -2.53 9.27
N THR A 170 12.71 -3.31 8.38
CA THR A 170 11.98 -3.99 7.32
C THR A 170 12.26 -5.47 7.34
N ALA A 171 11.28 -6.26 6.95
CA ALA A 171 11.45 -7.69 6.72
C ALA A 171 10.58 -8.15 5.56
N ALA A 172 11.12 -9.04 4.74
CA ALA A 172 10.39 -9.76 3.71
C ALA A 172 10.67 -11.24 3.84
N LYS A 173 9.61 -12.07 3.84
CA LYS A 173 9.74 -13.52 3.96
C LYS A 173 8.80 -14.21 2.99
N ARG A 174 9.35 -15.16 2.21
CA ARG A 174 8.57 -16.11 1.43
C ARG A 174 8.30 -17.35 2.28
N ILE A 175 7.06 -17.80 2.32
CA ILE A 175 6.59 -18.94 3.11
C ILE A 175 5.88 -19.89 2.16
N THR A 176 6.21 -21.17 2.23
CA THR A 176 5.49 -22.22 1.51
C THR A 176 4.80 -23.11 2.54
N LEU A 177 3.50 -23.26 2.38
CA LEU A 177 2.64 -24.16 3.14
C LEU A 177 2.25 -25.32 2.22
N ILE A 178 2.49 -26.54 2.66
CA ILE A 178 2.08 -27.77 1.94
C ILE A 178 1.12 -28.50 2.87
N GLU A 179 -0.14 -28.60 2.44
CA GLU A 179 -1.22 -29.16 3.26
C GLU A 179 -2.08 -30.12 2.44
N GLU A 180 -2.64 -31.09 3.13
CA GLU A 180 -3.64 -32.00 2.55
C GLU A 180 -5.05 -31.45 2.81
N LEU A 181 -5.79 -31.23 1.73
CA LEU A 181 -7.18 -30.79 1.78
C LEU A 181 -8.10 -32.00 1.57
N GLN A 182 -9.11 -32.10 2.42
CA GLN A 182 -10.10 -33.18 2.33
C GLN A 182 -11.40 -32.65 1.75
N LEU A 183 -11.88 -33.27 0.69
CA LEU A 183 -13.23 -33.01 0.21
C LEU A 183 -14.26 -33.50 1.24
N SER A 184 -15.36 -32.79 1.36
CA SER A 184 -16.50 -33.27 2.13
C SER A 184 -17.01 -34.56 1.52
N ALA A 185 -17.37 -35.55 2.36
CA ALA A 185 -17.93 -36.85 1.92
C ALA A 185 -19.22 -36.73 1.07
N ALA A 186 -19.90 -35.57 1.14
CA ALA A 186 -21.08 -35.27 0.33
C ALA A 186 -20.75 -34.73 -1.07
N LYS A 187 -19.47 -34.47 -1.37
CA LYS A 187 -19.01 -33.90 -2.64
C LYS A 187 -18.52 -34.98 -3.59
N ALA A 188 -18.80 -34.80 -4.87
CA ALA A 188 -18.29 -35.68 -5.90
C ALA A 188 -16.77 -35.53 -6.08
N PRO A 189 -16.05 -36.60 -6.50
CA PRO A 189 -14.63 -36.55 -6.77
C PRO A 189 -14.25 -35.48 -7.78
N VAL A 190 -13.07 -34.85 -7.59
CA VAL A 190 -12.56 -33.82 -8.49
C VAL A 190 -12.19 -34.43 -9.84
N GLY A 191 -12.83 -33.95 -10.91
CA GLY A 191 -12.39 -34.20 -12.28
C GLY A 191 -11.29 -33.23 -12.72
N THR A 192 -11.68 -31.99 -13.04
CA THR A 192 -10.75 -30.96 -13.46
C THR A 192 -10.97 -29.71 -12.61
N ILE A 193 -9.90 -29.11 -12.09
CA ILE A 193 -9.97 -27.83 -11.40
C ILE A 193 -10.17 -26.73 -12.44
N LEU A 194 -11.26 -25.99 -12.32
CA LEU A 194 -11.66 -24.93 -13.25
C LEU A 194 -11.18 -23.56 -12.79
N ARG A 195 -11.18 -23.33 -11.46
CA ARG A 195 -10.77 -22.06 -10.86
C ARG A 195 -10.29 -22.29 -9.43
N THR A 196 -9.24 -21.58 -9.06
CA THR A 196 -8.74 -21.53 -7.70
C THR A 196 -8.45 -20.09 -7.34
N ASP A 197 -9.01 -19.63 -6.22
CA ASP A 197 -8.70 -18.34 -5.63
C ASP A 197 -8.22 -18.53 -4.21
N CYS A 198 -7.26 -17.72 -3.80
CA CYS A 198 -6.74 -17.69 -2.44
C CYS A 198 -6.84 -16.28 -1.88
N ARG A 199 -7.45 -16.17 -0.70
CA ARG A 199 -7.55 -14.92 0.05
C ARG A 199 -6.92 -15.10 1.41
N ILE A 200 -6.16 -14.09 1.85
CA ILE A 200 -5.55 -14.08 3.17
C ILE A 200 -6.38 -13.21 4.10
N ILE A 201 -6.73 -13.76 5.26
CA ILE A 201 -7.41 -13.06 6.35
C ILE A 201 -6.44 -12.94 7.52
N PRO A 202 -5.76 -11.80 7.67
CA PRO A 202 -4.89 -11.56 8.83
C PRO A 202 -5.74 -11.52 10.11
N GLN A 203 -5.29 -12.21 11.17
CA GLN A 203 -5.95 -12.22 12.48
C GLN A 203 -5.16 -11.39 13.48
N GLU A 204 -3.87 -11.69 13.66
CA GLU A 204 -3.04 -11.09 14.68
C GLU A 204 -1.61 -10.87 14.17
N HIS A 205 -1.07 -9.67 14.45
CA HIS A 205 0.34 -9.36 14.29
C HIS A 205 0.88 -8.91 15.64
N LYS A 206 1.84 -9.66 16.18
CA LYS A 206 2.43 -9.38 17.49
C LYS A 206 3.93 -9.22 17.39
N MET A 207 4.43 -8.11 17.87
CA MET A 207 5.86 -7.85 18.00
C MET A 207 6.34 -8.31 19.36
N ILE A 208 7.37 -9.12 19.35
CA ILE A 208 8.05 -9.62 20.55
C ILE A 208 9.54 -9.36 20.32
N ALA A 209 10.31 -9.21 21.38
CA ALA A 209 11.75 -8.91 21.27
C ALA A 209 12.46 -9.73 20.17
N GLY A 210 12.89 -9.03 19.11
CA GLY A 210 13.59 -9.61 17.96
C GLY A 210 12.72 -10.36 16.94
N LYS A 211 11.37 -10.38 17.10
CA LYS A 211 10.49 -11.21 16.24
C LYS A 211 9.15 -10.56 15.97
N LEU A 212 8.65 -10.76 14.76
CA LEU A 212 7.25 -10.56 14.38
C LEU A 212 6.58 -11.93 14.31
N VAL A 213 5.51 -12.12 15.07
CA VAL A 213 4.61 -13.27 14.97
C VAL A 213 3.37 -12.83 14.21
N THR A 214 3.09 -13.46 13.07
CA THR A 214 1.88 -13.22 12.29
C THR A 214 1.03 -14.47 12.22
N LYS A 215 -0.28 -14.31 12.42
CA LYS A 215 -1.26 -15.37 12.34
C LYS A 215 -2.40 -14.94 11.43
N GLY A 216 -3.00 -15.90 10.77
CA GLY A 216 -4.16 -15.67 9.93
C GLY A 216 -4.66 -16.97 9.32
N ASP A 217 -5.69 -16.82 8.49
CA ASP A 217 -6.27 -17.88 7.71
C ASP A 217 -6.08 -17.61 6.22
N ALA A 218 -5.71 -18.64 5.47
CA ALA A 218 -5.79 -18.65 4.02
C ALA A 218 -7.10 -19.32 3.61
N GLU A 219 -8.04 -18.57 3.08
CA GLU A 219 -9.26 -19.09 2.49
C GLU A 219 -9.03 -19.40 1.01
N ILE A 220 -9.23 -20.66 0.67
CA ILE A 220 -9.09 -21.16 -0.70
C ILE A 220 -10.48 -21.53 -1.22
N MET A 221 -10.87 -20.93 -2.32
CA MET A 221 -12.09 -21.29 -3.06
C MET A 221 -11.70 -22.04 -4.32
N MET A 222 -12.26 -23.24 -4.49
CA MET A 222 -12.02 -24.09 -5.64
C MET A 222 -13.33 -24.39 -6.35
N LEU A 223 -13.40 -24.09 -7.65
CA LEU A 223 -14.43 -24.57 -8.58
C LEU A 223 -13.83 -25.71 -9.39
N TYR A 224 -14.53 -26.82 -9.47
CA TYR A 224 -14.05 -28.00 -10.20
C TYR A 224 -15.19 -28.69 -10.94
N SER A 225 -14.86 -29.38 -12.03
CA SER A 225 -15.78 -30.27 -12.72
C SER A 225 -15.82 -31.63 -12.02
N CYS A 226 -16.99 -32.25 -11.96
CA CYS A 226 -17.20 -33.56 -11.37
C CYS A 226 -18.29 -34.30 -12.08
N VAL A 227 -18.38 -35.62 -11.83
CA VAL A 227 -19.45 -36.49 -12.30
C VAL A 227 -20.27 -36.87 -11.08
N THR A 228 -21.58 -36.58 -11.11
CA THR A 228 -22.52 -36.98 -10.05
C THR A 228 -22.72 -38.47 -10.02
N THR A 229 -23.34 -38.99 -8.95
CA THR A 229 -23.71 -40.43 -8.82
C THR A 229 -24.63 -40.89 -9.92
N ASP A 230 -25.42 -40.00 -10.52
CA ASP A 230 -26.34 -40.30 -11.63
C ASP A 230 -25.65 -40.25 -13.00
N GLY A 231 -24.33 -40.02 -13.02
CA GLY A 231 -23.53 -39.96 -14.24
C GLY A 231 -23.62 -38.61 -14.97
N GLU A 232 -24.30 -37.62 -14.41
CA GLU A 232 -24.33 -36.25 -14.98
C GLU A 232 -23.06 -35.49 -14.63
N GLU A 233 -22.53 -34.81 -15.62
CA GLU A 233 -21.41 -33.92 -15.40
C GLU A 233 -21.88 -32.54 -14.95
N THR A 234 -21.24 -32.05 -13.90
CA THR A 234 -21.56 -30.78 -13.29
C THR A 234 -20.28 -30.07 -12.82
N ALA A 235 -20.43 -28.88 -12.28
CA ALA A 235 -19.36 -28.20 -11.56
C ALA A 235 -19.80 -27.92 -10.12
N GLU A 236 -18.87 -28.09 -9.21
CA GLU A 236 -19.09 -27.85 -7.79
C GLU A 236 -18.02 -26.92 -7.20
N THR A 237 -18.38 -26.25 -6.12
CA THR A 237 -17.44 -25.43 -5.36
C THR A 237 -17.11 -26.04 -4.02
N MET A 238 -15.88 -25.85 -3.59
CA MET A 238 -15.41 -26.19 -2.26
C MET A 238 -14.61 -25.02 -1.68
N ARG A 239 -14.80 -24.78 -0.39
CA ARG A 239 -14.05 -23.76 0.36
C ARG A 239 -13.23 -24.46 1.42
N PHE A 240 -11.94 -24.12 1.49
CA PHE A 240 -11.02 -24.59 2.51
C PHE A 240 -10.48 -23.40 3.30
N THR A 241 -10.23 -23.62 4.58
CA THR A 241 -9.60 -22.64 5.45
C THR A 241 -8.35 -23.24 6.04
N LEU A 242 -7.19 -22.67 5.71
CA LEU A 242 -5.89 -23.12 6.20
C LEU A 242 -5.35 -22.08 7.20
N PRO A 243 -5.35 -22.39 8.51
CA PRO A 243 -4.75 -21.52 9.49
C PRO A 243 -3.22 -21.54 9.34
N PHE A 244 -2.60 -20.37 9.43
CA PHE A 244 -1.15 -20.26 9.45
C PHE A 244 -0.66 -19.42 10.63
N SER A 245 0.52 -19.77 11.14
CA SER A 245 1.23 -19.01 12.15
C SER A 245 2.71 -18.98 11.79
N GLN A 246 3.25 -17.78 11.59
CA GLN A 246 4.62 -17.61 11.14
C GLN A 246 5.40 -16.66 12.04
N ILE A 247 6.68 -16.99 12.22
CA ILE A 247 7.62 -16.18 12.97
C ILE A 247 8.65 -15.62 11.98
N ILE A 248 8.86 -14.33 12.05
CA ILE A 248 9.82 -13.60 11.23
C ILE A 248 10.81 -12.93 12.18
N ASP A 249 12.08 -13.25 12.04
CA ASP A 249 13.15 -12.63 12.83
C ASP A 249 13.41 -11.23 12.28
N ILE A 250 13.34 -10.22 13.16
CA ILE A 250 13.60 -8.81 12.86
C ILE A 250 14.46 -8.25 13.99
N ASP A 251 15.74 -8.15 13.77
CA ASP A 251 16.68 -7.73 14.80
C ASP A 251 16.37 -6.34 15.34
N GLY A 252 16.15 -6.26 16.64
CA GLY A 252 15.92 -5.01 17.35
C GLY A 252 14.47 -4.49 17.32
N ILE A 253 13.50 -5.29 16.86
CA ILE A 253 12.08 -5.00 17.03
C ILE A 253 11.64 -5.31 18.46
N ASP A 254 10.71 -4.51 19.00
CA ASP A 254 10.07 -4.71 20.30
C ASP A 254 8.61 -4.22 20.26
N ASP A 255 7.92 -4.25 21.38
CA ASP A 255 6.53 -3.83 21.52
C ASP A 255 6.28 -2.31 21.41
N THR A 256 7.34 -1.52 21.33
CA THR A 256 7.26 -0.06 21.14
C THR A 256 7.16 0.35 19.67
N PHE A 257 7.34 -0.61 18.74
CA PHE A 257 7.18 -0.36 17.31
C PHE A 257 5.73 -0.48 16.88
N THR A 258 5.35 0.29 15.86
CA THR A 258 4.15 0.05 15.07
C THR A 258 4.56 -0.62 13.76
N ALA A 259 3.80 -1.63 13.30
CA ALA A 259 4.13 -2.36 12.09
C ALA A 259 2.97 -2.37 11.10
N ASP A 260 3.27 -2.10 9.82
CA ASP A 260 2.47 -2.45 8.67
C ASP A 260 2.93 -3.82 8.15
N VAL A 261 2.02 -4.79 8.16
CA VAL A 261 2.30 -6.17 7.74
C VAL A 261 1.33 -6.55 6.64
N ARG A 262 1.84 -6.82 5.46
CA ARG A 262 1.05 -7.25 4.30
C ARG A 262 1.43 -8.67 3.92
N ILE A 263 0.41 -9.52 3.76
CA ILE A 263 0.57 -10.92 3.38
C ILE A 263 -0.20 -11.12 2.08
N THR A 264 0.53 -11.48 1.02
CA THR A 264 -0.06 -11.70 -0.30
C THR A 264 0.20 -13.12 -0.79
N PRO A 265 -0.78 -13.79 -1.40
CA PRO A 265 -0.56 -15.08 -2.04
C PRO A 265 0.28 -14.88 -3.32
N ALA A 266 1.36 -15.65 -3.45
CA ALA A 266 2.24 -15.68 -4.62
C ALA A 266 2.02 -16.92 -5.50
N GLY A 267 1.25 -17.91 -5.01
CA GLY A 267 0.86 -19.11 -5.72
C GLY A 267 -0.05 -19.96 -4.87
N CYS A 268 -0.99 -20.64 -5.50
CA CYS A 268 -1.87 -21.62 -4.87
C CYS A 268 -2.12 -22.74 -5.89
N ASP A 269 -1.32 -23.80 -5.78
CA ASP A 269 -1.41 -24.97 -6.65
C ASP A 269 -2.11 -26.10 -5.89
N ILE A 270 -3.18 -26.65 -6.49
CA ILE A 270 -3.96 -27.74 -5.91
C ILE A 270 -3.95 -28.91 -6.91
N ILE A 271 -3.56 -30.08 -6.43
CA ILE A 271 -3.45 -31.28 -7.25
C ILE A 271 -4.21 -32.43 -6.57
N PRO A 272 -5.16 -33.09 -7.27
CA PRO A 272 -5.79 -34.30 -6.75
C PRO A 272 -4.76 -35.43 -6.56
N LYS A 273 -4.81 -36.13 -5.42
CA LYS A 273 -3.97 -37.32 -5.21
C LYS A 273 -4.44 -38.47 -6.06
N SER A 274 -3.50 -39.14 -6.72
CA SER A 274 -3.80 -40.26 -7.62
C SER A 274 -4.45 -41.47 -6.91
N ASP A 275 -4.17 -41.65 -5.62
CA ASP A 275 -4.56 -42.84 -4.86
C ASP A 275 -5.84 -42.61 -4.03
N ASP A 276 -6.29 -41.36 -3.88
CA ASP A 276 -7.50 -41.00 -3.14
C ASP A 276 -8.17 -39.79 -3.77
N SER A 277 -9.29 -40.03 -4.44
CA SER A 277 -10.06 -38.99 -5.14
C SER A 277 -10.71 -37.95 -4.22
N GLY A 278 -10.70 -38.15 -2.91
CA GLY A 278 -11.20 -37.23 -1.88
C GLY A 278 -10.13 -36.35 -1.27
N THR A 279 -8.84 -36.64 -1.53
CA THR A 279 -7.72 -35.91 -0.97
C THR A 279 -6.99 -35.10 -2.04
N LEU A 280 -6.73 -33.84 -1.74
CA LEU A 280 -6.00 -32.89 -2.59
C LEU A 280 -4.71 -32.47 -1.89
N GLU A 281 -3.63 -32.34 -2.61
CA GLU A 281 -2.41 -31.68 -2.15
C GLU A 281 -2.45 -30.22 -2.53
N CYS A 282 -2.25 -29.33 -1.55
CA CYS A 282 -2.22 -27.87 -1.75
C CYS A 282 -0.84 -27.34 -1.42
N GLU A 283 -0.21 -26.70 -2.38
CA GLU A 283 0.99 -25.88 -2.17
C GLU A 283 0.60 -24.42 -2.24
N LEU A 284 0.64 -23.73 -1.09
CA LEU A 284 0.35 -22.31 -0.97
C LEU A 284 1.63 -21.52 -0.67
N VAL A 285 1.96 -20.58 -1.53
CA VAL A 285 3.10 -19.67 -1.34
C VAL A 285 2.61 -18.30 -0.92
N LEU A 286 3.11 -17.82 0.21
CA LEU A 286 2.81 -16.50 0.77
C LEU A 286 4.06 -15.62 0.78
N LEU A 287 3.88 -14.35 0.44
CA LEU A 287 4.88 -13.30 0.63
C LEU A 287 4.42 -12.43 1.80
N VAL A 288 5.26 -12.34 2.83
CA VAL A 288 5.04 -11.48 4.00
C VAL A 288 6.03 -10.34 3.92
N ASN A 289 5.52 -9.11 3.85
CA ASN A 289 6.29 -7.88 3.91
C ASN A 289 5.93 -7.12 5.19
N CYS A 290 6.92 -6.62 5.90
CA CYS A 290 6.75 -5.87 7.14
C CYS A 290 7.59 -4.61 7.13
N VAL A 291 6.97 -3.48 7.47
CA VAL A 291 7.65 -2.23 7.81
C VAL A 291 7.28 -1.88 9.24
N ALA A 292 8.24 -1.89 10.13
CA ALA A 292 8.07 -1.49 11.53
C ALA A 292 8.75 -0.15 11.76
N LYS A 293 8.04 0.79 12.44
CA LYS A 293 8.53 2.14 12.75
C LYS A 293 8.39 2.39 14.25
N LYS A 294 9.42 3.01 14.83
CA LYS A 294 9.39 3.54 16.18
C LYS A 294 9.43 5.06 16.11
N LEU A 295 8.34 5.71 16.47
CA LEU A 295 8.26 7.16 16.48
C LEU A 295 8.93 7.72 17.74
N SER A 296 9.58 8.87 17.60
CA SER A 296 10.16 9.66 18.68
C SER A 296 9.94 11.13 18.41
N THR A 297 10.02 11.95 19.45
CA THR A 297 9.90 13.40 19.33
C THR A 297 11.23 14.03 19.71
N CYS A 298 11.70 14.98 18.90
CA CYS A 298 12.86 15.80 19.22
C CYS A 298 12.57 17.28 18.96
N GLU A 299 13.38 18.14 19.57
CA GLU A 299 13.41 19.57 19.25
C GLU A 299 14.41 19.82 18.13
N ILE A 300 13.97 20.45 17.05
CA ILE A 300 14.80 20.85 15.93
C ILE A 300 14.91 22.37 15.87
N VAL A 301 16.02 22.88 15.36
CA VAL A 301 16.20 24.31 15.08
C VAL A 301 15.61 24.60 13.69
N THR A 302 14.59 25.47 13.66
CA THR A 302 13.89 25.87 12.43
C THR A 302 14.42 27.18 11.88
N ASP A 303 14.91 28.07 12.75
CA ASP A 303 15.56 29.35 12.38
C ASP A 303 16.59 29.74 13.43
N ALA A 304 17.60 30.50 13.00
CA ALA A 304 18.66 30.98 13.87
C ALA A 304 19.20 32.36 13.40
N TYR A 305 19.62 33.18 14.35
CA TYR A 305 20.38 34.41 14.08
C TYR A 305 21.33 34.70 15.24
N SER A 306 22.36 35.47 14.97
CA SER A 306 23.24 36.00 16.02
C SER A 306 22.91 37.47 16.31
N THR A 307 22.95 37.83 17.58
CA THR A 307 22.82 39.25 18.01
C THR A 307 24.10 40.06 17.77
N CYS A 308 25.23 39.39 17.52
CA CYS A 308 26.55 40.01 17.43
C CYS A 308 27.16 40.00 16.03
N PHE A 309 26.88 38.95 15.24
CA PHE A 309 27.54 38.71 13.96
C PHE A 309 26.54 38.36 12.86
N GLU A 310 26.96 38.44 11.61
CA GLU A 310 26.22 37.86 10.51
C GLU A 310 26.21 36.32 10.63
N CYS A 311 25.11 35.70 10.21
CA CYS A 311 24.89 34.30 10.36
C CYS A 311 24.34 33.69 9.07
N GLU A 312 24.90 32.59 8.64
CA GLU A 312 24.46 31.80 7.50
C GLU A 312 23.90 30.46 7.99
N ALA A 313 22.71 30.13 7.54
CA ALA A 313 22.07 28.86 7.86
C ALA A 313 21.74 28.12 6.57
N GLU A 314 22.24 26.88 6.44
CA GLU A 314 21.78 25.96 5.40
C GLU A 314 20.50 25.28 5.89
N ARG A 315 19.46 25.38 5.08
CA ARG A 315 18.15 24.85 5.41
C ARG A 315 17.85 23.66 4.53
N CYS A 316 17.30 22.61 5.12
CA CYS A 316 16.68 21.52 4.39
C CYS A 316 15.19 21.46 4.71
N GLU A 317 14.38 21.33 3.68
CA GLU A 317 12.96 21.04 3.82
C GLU A 317 12.79 19.52 3.75
N SER A 318 12.06 18.96 4.70
CA SER A 318 11.81 17.53 4.77
C SER A 318 10.41 17.23 5.24
N LYS A 319 9.87 16.16 4.69
CA LYS A 319 8.61 15.57 5.12
C LYS A 319 8.91 14.48 6.12
N LEU A 320 8.38 14.62 7.32
CA LEU A 320 8.55 13.66 8.41
C LEU A 320 7.23 12.96 8.67
N ASP A 321 7.25 11.64 8.70
CA ASP A 321 6.09 10.85 9.10
C ASP A 321 5.81 11.12 10.59
N SER A 322 4.72 11.81 10.89
CA SER A 322 4.37 12.20 12.26
C SER A 322 3.35 11.28 12.90
N GLU A 323 2.47 10.70 12.09
CA GLU A 323 1.40 9.82 12.57
C GLU A 323 0.96 8.86 11.45
N ASN A 324 0.60 7.64 11.85
CA ASN A 324 -0.03 6.65 10.97
C ASN A 324 -1.37 6.23 11.57
N ILE A 325 -2.43 6.37 10.80
CA ILE A 325 -3.80 5.99 11.18
C ILE A 325 -4.20 4.77 10.37
N LYS A 326 -4.55 3.67 11.05
CA LYS A 326 -5.04 2.47 10.38
C LYS A 326 -6.43 2.69 9.83
N LEU A 327 -6.63 2.29 8.58
CA LEU A 327 -7.93 2.30 7.93
C LEU A 327 -8.68 1.00 8.25
N SER A 328 -9.96 1.12 8.55
CA SER A 328 -10.84 -0.04 8.76
C SER A 328 -12.26 0.38 8.44
N ASP A 329 -12.67 0.15 7.20
CA ASP A 329 -14.00 0.49 6.69
C ASP A 329 -14.50 -0.59 5.72
N SER A 330 -15.75 -0.49 5.30
CA SER A 330 -16.36 -1.41 4.35
C SER A 330 -17.32 -0.70 3.41
N HIS A 331 -17.42 -1.19 2.18
CA HIS A 331 -18.33 -0.67 1.16
C HIS A 331 -19.02 -1.82 0.45
N SER A 332 -20.34 -1.72 0.27
CA SER A 332 -21.13 -2.74 -0.45
C SER A 332 -21.50 -2.26 -1.84
N VAL A 333 -21.30 -3.13 -2.83
CA VAL A 333 -21.66 -2.88 -4.23
C VAL A 333 -22.61 -3.97 -4.69
N THR A 334 -23.61 -3.62 -5.49
CA THR A 334 -24.58 -4.56 -6.07
C THR A 334 -24.60 -4.47 -7.59
N ALA A 335 -24.86 -5.60 -8.24
CA ALA A 335 -25.03 -5.67 -9.68
C ALA A 335 -26.12 -6.65 -10.07
N LYS A 336 -26.77 -6.39 -11.22
CA LYS A 336 -27.71 -7.34 -11.87
C LYS A 336 -27.05 -7.94 -13.10
N LEU A 337 -27.11 -9.26 -13.20
CA LEU A 337 -26.63 -10.02 -14.35
C LEU A 337 -27.81 -10.75 -14.95
N SER A 338 -28.12 -10.43 -16.22
CA SER A 338 -29.26 -11.03 -16.93
C SER A 338 -28.77 -11.93 -18.04
N CYS A 339 -29.30 -13.15 -18.08
CA CYS A 339 -29.06 -14.10 -19.15
C CYS A 339 -29.94 -13.76 -20.36
N GLN A 340 -29.32 -13.56 -21.52
CA GLN A 340 -30.04 -13.32 -22.77
C GLN A 340 -30.31 -14.59 -23.56
N GLU A 341 -29.68 -15.72 -23.18
CA GLU A 341 -29.70 -17.00 -23.88
C GLU A 341 -30.59 -18.04 -23.18
N GLY A 342 -31.68 -17.62 -22.51
CA GLY A 342 -32.61 -18.51 -21.81
C GLY A 342 -32.62 -18.36 -20.29
N GLU A 343 -33.31 -19.26 -19.59
CA GLU A 343 -33.48 -19.21 -18.16
C GLU A 343 -32.26 -19.80 -17.42
N ILE A 344 -31.93 -19.28 -16.25
CA ILE A 344 -30.84 -19.75 -15.39
C ILE A 344 -31.37 -20.91 -14.56
N ARG A 345 -30.95 -22.14 -14.86
CA ARG A 345 -31.32 -23.34 -14.10
C ARG A 345 -30.58 -23.40 -12.76
N CYS A 346 -29.27 -23.18 -12.79
CA CYS A 346 -28.43 -23.22 -11.57
C CYS A 346 -27.17 -22.35 -11.73
N ILE A 347 -26.70 -21.85 -10.60
CA ILE A 347 -25.43 -21.15 -10.48
C ILE A 347 -24.47 -22.06 -9.70
N HIS A 348 -23.33 -22.39 -10.32
CA HIS A 348 -22.29 -23.22 -9.71
C HIS A 348 -21.37 -22.39 -8.84
N ASP A 349 -20.99 -21.18 -9.31
CA ASP A 349 -20.12 -20.26 -8.58
C ASP A 349 -20.43 -18.81 -8.93
N SER A 350 -20.20 -17.94 -7.95
CA SER A 350 -20.26 -16.48 -8.10
C SER A 350 -19.10 -15.83 -7.39
N TRP A 351 -18.47 -14.87 -8.03
CA TRP A 351 -17.37 -14.13 -7.44
C TRP A 351 -17.33 -12.69 -7.93
N ALA A 352 -16.55 -11.89 -7.22
CA ALA A 352 -16.30 -10.51 -7.61
C ALA A 352 -14.80 -10.24 -7.58
N THR A 353 -14.34 -9.37 -8.47
CA THR A 353 -12.95 -8.92 -8.53
C THR A 353 -12.89 -7.41 -8.59
N LEU A 354 -11.88 -6.82 -7.93
CA LEU A 354 -11.63 -5.39 -7.97
C LEU A 354 -10.75 -5.02 -9.16
N SER A 355 -11.09 -3.92 -9.82
CA SER A 355 -10.30 -3.36 -10.91
C SER A 355 -10.26 -1.84 -10.85
N ASN A 356 -9.22 -1.23 -11.45
CA ASN A 356 -9.05 0.21 -11.60
C ASN A 356 -9.18 1.01 -10.29
N VAL A 357 -8.71 0.43 -9.18
CA VAL A 357 -8.73 1.12 -7.88
C VAL A 357 -7.77 2.30 -7.92
N THR A 358 -8.28 3.46 -7.55
CA THR A 358 -7.53 4.72 -7.42
C THR A 358 -7.96 5.45 -6.16
N SER A 359 -7.08 6.28 -5.63
CA SER A 359 -7.40 7.16 -4.51
C SER A 359 -7.03 8.60 -4.86
N ARG A 360 -7.86 9.55 -4.49
CA ARG A 360 -7.61 10.98 -4.69
C ARG A 360 -8.03 11.77 -3.45
N LEU A 361 -7.31 12.83 -3.17
CA LEU A 361 -7.69 13.79 -2.14
C LEU A 361 -8.76 14.74 -2.70
N ASP A 362 -9.84 14.91 -1.98
CA ASP A 362 -10.86 15.92 -2.22
C ASP A 362 -10.77 16.99 -1.13
N GLU A 363 -10.18 18.12 -1.47
CA GLU A 363 -9.94 19.22 -0.53
C GLU A 363 -11.23 19.89 -0.06
N GLU A 364 -12.28 19.94 -0.90
CA GLU A 364 -13.56 20.55 -0.55
C GLU A 364 -14.30 19.70 0.49
N LYS A 365 -14.28 18.40 0.32
CA LYS A 365 -14.90 17.44 1.24
C LYS A 365 -14.04 17.13 2.45
N LYS A 366 -12.75 17.48 2.43
CA LYS A 366 -11.75 17.04 3.42
C LYS A 366 -11.76 15.51 3.60
N ALA A 367 -11.74 14.80 2.49
CA ALA A 367 -11.82 13.36 2.47
C ALA A 367 -10.97 12.79 1.33
N PHE A 368 -10.52 11.55 1.50
CA PHE A 368 -10.02 10.76 0.39
C PHE A 368 -11.16 10.02 -0.27
N ILE A 369 -11.24 10.14 -1.59
CA ILE A 369 -12.18 9.39 -2.41
C ILE A 369 -11.44 8.18 -2.99
N ILE A 370 -11.86 6.99 -2.59
CA ILE A 370 -11.42 5.74 -3.20
C ILE A 370 -12.45 5.37 -4.25
N SER A 371 -12.03 5.20 -5.48
CA SER A 371 -12.90 4.81 -6.59
C SER A 371 -12.32 3.61 -7.33
N GLY A 372 -13.20 2.84 -7.95
CA GLY A 372 -12.83 1.66 -8.71
C GLY A 372 -14.03 1.01 -9.37
N SER A 373 -13.85 -0.21 -9.85
CA SER A 373 -14.91 -1.05 -10.40
C SER A 373 -14.86 -2.44 -9.80
N VAL A 374 -16.04 -3.00 -9.55
CA VAL A 374 -16.24 -4.40 -9.16
C VAL A 374 -16.78 -5.15 -10.36
N THR A 375 -16.02 -6.10 -10.86
CA THR A 375 -16.46 -7.05 -11.88
C THR A 375 -17.12 -8.24 -11.21
N PHE A 376 -18.43 -8.36 -11.33
CA PHE A 376 -19.21 -9.49 -10.86
C PHE A 376 -19.25 -10.57 -11.93
N CYS A 377 -19.07 -11.82 -11.52
CA CYS A 377 -19.06 -12.97 -12.40
C CYS A 377 -19.94 -14.08 -11.85
N ILE A 378 -20.61 -14.79 -12.76
CA ILE A 378 -21.37 -16.01 -12.48
C ILE A 378 -20.97 -17.08 -13.50
N ILE A 379 -20.84 -18.31 -13.03
CA ILE A 379 -20.77 -19.49 -13.86
C ILE A 379 -21.89 -20.45 -13.44
N GLY A 380 -22.62 -21.00 -14.42
CA GLY A 380 -23.78 -21.83 -14.16
C GLY A 380 -24.24 -22.60 -15.39
N ARG A 381 -25.51 -22.98 -15.42
CA ARG A 381 -26.17 -23.63 -16.56
C ARG A 381 -27.55 -23.05 -16.79
N ASN A 382 -27.97 -23.00 -18.06
CA ASN A 382 -29.36 -22.71 -18.42
C ASN A 382 -30.23 -23.97 -18.33
N GLU A 383 -31.53 -23.82 -18.62
CA GLU A 383 -32.51 -24.91 -18.60
C GLU A 383 -32.15 -26.09 -19.53
N ASP A 384 -31.59 -25.81 -20.70
CA ASP A 384 -31.16 -26.83 -21.67
C ASP A 384 -29.83 -27.51 -21.29
N GLY A 385 -29.28 -27.23 -20.10
CA GLY A 385 -28.05 -27.79 -19.58
C GLY A 385 -26.78 -27.19 -20.18
N THR A 386 -26.90 -26.14 -21.03
CA THR A 386 -25.71 -25.48 -21.60
C THR A 386 -25.04 -24.60 -20.55
N PRO A 387 -23.69 -24.68 -20.38
CA PRO A 387 -22.98 -23.83 -19.47
C PRO A 387 -23.10 -22.35 -19.86
N LEU A 388 -23.31 -21.49 -18.87
CA LEU A 388 -23.36 -20.04 -19.03
C LEU A 388 -22.26 -19.36 -18.20
N TYR A 389 -21.82 -18.22 -18.71
CA TYR A 389 -20.96 -17.29 -18.01
C TYR A 389 -21.52 -15.88 -18.20
N LEU A 390 -21.76 -15.18 -17.08
CA LEU A 390 -22.25 -13.80 -17.08
C LEU A 390 -21.27 -12.94 -16.30
N GLU A 391 -21.05 -11.72 -16.79
CA GLU A 391 -20.26 -10.73 -16.06
C GLU A 391 -20.85 -9.32 -16.23
N ASN A 392 -20.64 -8.50 -15.20
CA ASN A 392 -21.02 -7.09 -15.22
C ASN A 392 -20.08 -6.28 -14.34
N ASP A 393 -19.68 -5.10 -14.83
CA ASP A 393 -18.85 -4.16 -14.11
C ASP A 393 -19.71 -3.10 -13.42
N SER A 394 -19.50 -2.90 -12.12
CA SER A 394 -20.18 -1.88 -11.34
C SER A 394 -19.14 -0.93 -10.72
N PRO A 395 -19.19 0.37 -11.05
CA PRO A 395 -18.30 1.34 -10.43
C PRO A 395 -18.70 1.57 -8.97
N PHE A 396 -17.72 1.95 -8.15
CA PHE A 396 -17.94 2.37 -6.77
C PHE A 396 -17.08 3.58 -6.42
N GLU A 397 -17.58 4.36 -5.48
CA GLU A 397 -16.84 5.43 -4.80
C GLU A 397 -17.08 5.31 -3.29
N HIS A 398 -16.03 5.48 -2.51
CA HIS A 398 -16.07 5.46 -1.06
C HIS A 398 -15.26 6.63 -0.49
N GLU A 399 -15.84 7.32 0.49
CA GLU A 399 -15.24 8.50 1.11
C GLU A 399 -14.61 8.12 2.46
N ILE A 400 -13.32 8.41 2.63
CA ILE A 400 -12.62 8.26 3.91
C ILE A 400 -12.38 9.65 4.47
N PRO A 401 -13.06 10.04 5.57
CA PRO A 401 -12.89 11.37 6.14
C PRO A 401 -11.49 11.57 6.74
N ILE A 402 -10.96 12.76 6.55
CA ILE A 402 -9.73 13.19 7.20
C ILE A 402 -10.07 13.64 8.62
N PRO A 403 -9.33 13.20 9.66
CA PRO A 403 -9.55 13.65 11.03
C PRO A 403 -9.44 15.17 11.15
N GLU A 404 -10.28 15.78 12.00
CA GLU A 404 -10.16 17.19 12.34
C GLU A 404 -8.84 17.46 13.08
N ASN A 405 -8.21 18.61 12.84
CA ASN A 405 -6.95 19.04 13.45
C ASN A 405 -5.66 18.36 12.97
N VAL A 406 -5.67 17.76 11.80
CA VAL A 406 -4.45 17.26 11.18
C VAL A 406 -3.70 18.42 10.52
N ASN A 407 -2.46 18.64 10.98
CA ASN A 407 -1.54 19.60 10.38
C ASN A 407 -0.48 18.85 9.57
N GLY A 408 -0.47 19.02 8.27
CA GLY A 408 0.53 18.40 7.39
C GLY A 408 -0.04 17.89 6.08
N GLU A 409 0.82 17.31 5.28
CA GLU A 409 0.43 16.61 4.06
C GLU A 409 -0.06 15.20 4.42
N ILE A 410 -1.17 14.81 3.85
CA ILE A 410 -1.78 13.53 4.14
C ILE A 410 -1.70 12.67 2.89
N SER A 411 -1.25 11.45 3.06
CA SER A 411 -1.26 10.42 2.03
C SER A 411 -2.01 9.19 2.51
N ILE A 412 -2.61 8.45 1.58
CA ILE A 412 -3.33 7.22 1.86
C ILE A 412 -2.74 6.07 1.05
N SER A 413 -2.56 4.94 1.70
CA SER A 413 -2.17 3.67 1.06
C SER A 413 -3.25 2.63 1.34
N PRO A 414 -4.37 2.65 0.57
CA PRO A 414 -5.49 1.76 0.82
C PRO A 414 -5.16 0.34 0.37
N ASP A 415 -5.63 -0.64 1.14
CA ASP A 415 -5.61 -2.06 0.82
C ASP A 415 -7.06 -2.56 0.76
N LEU A 416 -7.51 -2.92 -0.44
CA LEU A 416 -8.88 -3.33 -0.69
C LEU A 416 -8.95 -4.81 -1.04
N CYS A 417 -9.90 -5.50 -0.43
CA CYS A 417 -10.23 -6.87 -0.81
C CYS A 417 -11.74 -7.10 -0.81
N ILE A 418 -12.19 -7.99 -1.69
CA ILE A 418 -13.58 -8.50 -1.64
C ILE A 418 -13.67 -9.46 -0.46
N GLU A 419 -14.43 -9.11 0.57
CA GLU A 419 -14.63 -9.95 1.76
C GLU A 419 -15.69 -11.02 1.51
N ASN A 420 -16.74 -10.69 0.77
CA ASN A 420 -17.82 -11.60 0.47
C ASN A 420 -18.44 -11.28 -0.90
N CYS A 421 -18.94 -12.31 -1.58
CA CYS A 421 -19.76 -12.18 -2.77
C CYS A 421 -20.92 -13.15 -2.65
N THR A 422 -22.14 -12.63 -2.65
CA THR A 422 -23.37 -13.41 -2.55
C THR A 422 -24.28 -13.14 -3.72
N TYR A 423 -25.17 -14.05 -4.03
CA TYR A 423 -26.16 -13.88 -5.09
C TYR A 423 -27.53 -14.38 -4.66
N TYR A 424 -28.56 -13.90 -5.33
CA TYR A 424 -29.90 -14.48 -5.36
C TYR A 424 -30.50 -14.32 -6.75
N LEU A 425 -31.38 -15.25 -7.13
CA LEU A 425 -32.14 -15.15 -8.38
C LEU A 425 -33.33 -14.20 -8.17
N ALA A 426 -33.32 -13.07 -8.86
CA ALA A 426 -34.42 -12.11 -8.83
C ALA A 426 -35.62 -12.58 -9.66
N ASP A 427 -35.33 -13.27 -10.78
CA ASP A 427 -36.26 -13.97 -11.66
C ASP A 427 -35.54 -15.12 -12.37
N GLU A 428 -36.23 -15.81 -13.29
CA GLU A 428 -35.72 -16.96 -14.04
C GLU A 428 -34.50 -16.62 -14.94
N THR A 429 -34.31 -15.34 -15.27
CA THR A 429 -33.24 -14.90 -16.18
C THR A 429 -32.23 -13.99 -15.52
N THR A 430 -32.51 -13.47 -14.32
CA THR A 430 -31.72 -12.41 -13.69
C THR A 430 -31.22 -12.83 -12.31
N ALA A 431 -29.93 -12.77 -12.11
CA ALA A 431 -29.28 -12.88 -10.80
C ALA A 431 -28.85 -11.49 -10.31
N GLU A 432 -29.10 -11.21 -9.05
CA GLU A 432 -28.60 -10.03 -8.35
C GLU A 432 -27.47 -10.44 -7.41
N LEU A 433 -26.33 -9.77 -7.55
CA LEU A 433 -25.14 -10.03 -6.76
C LEU A 433 -24.84 -8.85 -5.85
N LYS A 434 -24.27 -9.18 -4.69
CA LYS A 434 -23.75 -8.23 -3.74
C LYS A 434 -22.33 -8.61 -3.37
N ALA A 435 -21.40 -7.66 -3.47
CA ALA A 435 -20.04 -7.80 -2.98
C ALA A 435 -19.80 -6.80 -1.84
N ASP A 436 -19.17 -7.28 -0.78
CA ASP A 436 -18.71 -6.45 0.33
C ASP A 436 -17.19 -6.27 0.19
N ILE A 437 -16.78 -5.00 0.04
CA ILE A 437 -15.37 -4.58 -0.08
C ILE A 437 -14.89 -4.20 1.30
N LYS A 438 -13.86 -4.84 1.79
CA LYS A 438 -13.13 -4.40 2.98
C LYS A 438 -12.07 -3.40 2.56
N ILE A 439 -12.02 -2.27 3.26
CA ILE A 439 -11.06 -1.18 3.03
C ILE A 439 -10.15 -1.12 4.26
N GLY A 440 -8.93 -1.58 4.06
CA GLY A 440 -7.84 -1.52 5.04
C GLY A 440 -6.73 -0.59 4.56
N GLY A 441 -5.56 -0.70 5.18
CA GLY A 441 -4.37 0.08 4.86
C GLY A 441 -4.09 1.17 5.89
N GLU A 442 -3.34 2.19 5.48
CA GLU A 442 -2.89 3.28 6.35
C GLU A 442 -3.06 4.65 5.72
N MET A 443 -3.41 5.62 6.55
CA MET A 443 -3.31 7.05 6.28
C MET A 443 -2.08 7.57 7.01
N THR A 444 -1.12 8.13 6.28
CA THR A 444 0.12 8.69 6.83
C THR A 444 0.03 10.21 6.81
N ILE A 445 0.30 10.82 7.96
CA ILE A 445 0.37 12.27 8.12
C ILE A 445 1.84 12.65 8.14
N GLN A 446 2.23 13.54 7.22
CA GLN A 446 3.59 14.04 7.11
C GLN A 446 3.64 15.52 7.45
N GLN A 447 4.47 15.87 8.41
CA GLN A 447 4.77 17.27 8.72
C GLN A 447 5.90 17.75 7.81
N THR A 448 5.65 18.82 7.06
CA THR A 448 6.72 19.50 6.33
C THR A 448 7.37 20.50 7.28
N GLY A 449 8.64 20.30 7.55
CA GLY A 449 9.43 21.17 8.42
C GLY A 449 10.66 21.69 7.70
N THR A 450 10.95 22.97 7.90
CA THR A 450 12.25 23.55 7.56
C THR A 450 13.18 23.33 8.75
N MET A 451 14.30 22.64 8.51
CA MET A 451 15.31 22.33 9.52
C MET A 451 16.64 22.95 9.13
N ILE A 452 17.43 23.34 10.10
CA ILE A 452 18.80 23.81 9.86
C ILE A 452 19.74 22.60 9.88
N SER A 453 20.37 22.31 8.75
CA SER A 453 21.39 21.28 8.59
C SER A 453 22.78 21.77 8.96
N GLU A 454 23.08 23.03 8.66
CA GLU A 454 24.33 23.67 9.03
C GLU A 454 24.13 25.13 9.41
N LEU A 455 24.88 25.59 10.43
CA LEU A 455 24.83 26.93 10.94
C LEU A 455 26.26 27.48 11.07
N ARG A 456 26.51 28.61 10.45
CA ARG A 456 27.80 29.29 10.49
C ARG A 456 27.63 30.72 10.95
N VAL A 457 28.42 31.14 11.92
CA VAL A 457 28.49 32.53 12.35
C VAL A 457 29.76 33.16 11.78
N LEU A 458 29.60 34.26 11.03
CA LEU A 458 30.70 34.96 10.38
C LEU A 458 31.31 35.95 11.38
N THR A 459 32.26 35.51 12.19
CA THR A 459 32.91 36.29 13.23
C THR A 459 33.75 37.45 12.67
N ASP A 460 34.09 37.40 11.39
CA ASP A 460 34.73 38.47 10.62
C ASP A 460 33.77 39.58 10.19
N LYS A 461 32.46 39.37 10.32
CA LYS A 461 31.40 40.34 9.97
C LYS A 461 30.55 40.67 11.19
N PRO A 462 31.06 41.52 12.10
CA PRO A 462 30.28 41.98 13.25
C PRO A 462 29.13 42.87 12.77
N LYS A 463 27.96 42.71 13.40
CA LYS A 463 26.83 43.62 13.15
C LYS A 463 27.10 44.99 13.75
N GLU A 464 26.84 46.04 12.98
CA GLU A 464 26.98 47.42 13.46
C GLU A 464 25.95 47.70 14.55
N LYS A 465 26.46 47.99 15.76
CA LYS A 465 25.63 48.41 16.89
C LYS A 465 25.60 49.92 16.95
N ASN A 466 24.40 50.49 16.82
CA ASN A 466 24.23 51.95 16.97
C ASN A 466 24.13 52.30 18.44
N GLY A 467 25.28 52.46 19.09
CA GLY A 467 25.42 52.71 20.54
C GLY A 467 24.83 54.04 21.06
N LYS A 468 24.08 54.78 20.23
CA LYS A 468 23.46 56.06 20.64
C LYS A 468 22.16 55.92 21.42
N TYR A 469 21.49 54.74 21.33
CA TYR A 469 20.19 54.54 21.95
C TYR A 469 20.16 53.15 22.64
N ALA A 470 19.64 53.11 23.87
CA ALA A 470 19.45 51.86 24.63
C ALA A 470 18.17 51.15 24.23
N LEU A 471 17.17 51.89 23.75
CA LEU A 471 15.84 51.40 23.41
C LEU A 471 15.37 51.96 22.06
N LYS A 472 14.67 51.15 21.29
CA LYS A 472 13.88 51.55 20.12
C LYS A 472 12.42 51.23 20.34
N ILE A 473 11.54 52.01 19.72
CA ILE A 473 10.10 51.75 19.72
C ILE A 473 9.74 51.13 18.37
N CYS A 474 9.08 50.00 18.40
CA CYS A 474 8.51 49.34 17.23
C CYS A 474 6.99 49.32 17.34
N TYR A 475 6.30 49.72 16.27
CA TYR A 475 4.86 49.52 16.15
C TYR A 475 4.59 48.13 15.62
N CYS A 476 3.79 47.34 16.34
CA CYS A 476 3.48 45.98 16.01
C CYS A 476 1.97 45.79 15.81
N ASN A 477 1.61 44.91 14.89
CA ASN A 477 0.26 44.43 14.70
C ASN A 477 0.04 43.12 15.48
N GLU A 478 -1.20 42.73 15.64
CA GLU A 478 -1.61 41.51 16.35
C GLU A 478 -1.05 40.21 15.73
N SER A 479 -0.64 40.23 14.45
CA SER A 479 -0.06 39.12 13.73
C SER A 479 1.46 39.07 13.66
N ASP A 480 2.14 40.11 14.22
CA ASP A 480 3.59 40.18 14.12
C ASP A 480 4.26 39.17 15.07
N ASP A 481 5.28 38.47 14.56
CA ASP A 481 6.07 37.48 15.31
C ASP A 481 7.22 38.20 16.05
N ILE A 482 7.28 38.08 17.37
CA ILE A 482 8.35 38.63 18.20
C ILE A 482 9.73 38.11 17.75
N TRP A 483 9.79 36.87 17.25
CA TRP A 483 11.04 36.32 16.69
C TRP A 483 11.58 37.17 15.53
N GLU A 484 10.72 37.49 14.56
CA GLU A 484 11.13 38.30 13.39
C GLU A 484 11.54 39.72 13.80
N ILE A 485 10.85 40.30 14.79
CA ILE A 485 11.21 41.61 15.35
C ILE A 485 12.57 41.52 16.03
N ALA A 486 12.80 40.57 16.92
CA ALA A 486 14.06 40.35 17.61
C ALA A 486 15.23 40.16 16.63
N LYS A 487 15.01 39.34 15.59
CA LYS A 487 15.97 39.07 14.51
C LYS A 487 16.32 40.36 13.73
N LYS A 488 15.31 41.16 13.36
CA LYS A 488 15.47 42.43 12.65
C LYS A 488 16.31 43.46 13.44
N TYR A 489 16.11 43.49 14.75
CA TYR A 489 16.83 44.43 15.61
C TYR A 489 18.07 43.84 16.28
N SER A 490 18.42 42.58 15.96
CA SER A 490 19.59 41.87 16.52
C SER A 490 19.63 41.86 18.05
N THR A 491 18.48 41.65 18.68
CA THR A 491 18.31 41.55 20.13
C THR A 491 17.76 40.16 20.47
N SER A 492 17.67 39.77 21.75
CA SER A 492 17.09 38.53 22.17
C SER A 492 15.59 38.66 22.43
N ILE A 493 14.81 37.56 22.18
CA ILE A 493 13.39 37.51 22.53
C ILE A 493 13.22 37.79 24.03
N THR A 494 14.03 37.16 24.88
CA THR A 494 13.97 37.31 26.34
C THR A 494 14.08 38.77 26.74
N ALA A 495 15.00 39.55 26.13
CA ALA A 495 15.12 40.94 26.44
C ALA A 495 13.90 41.78 26.02
N ILE A 496 13.25 41.44 24.90
CA ILE A 496 11.99 42.08 24.48
C ILE A 496 10.85 41.73 25.45
N LEU A 497 10.72 40.48 25.82
CA LEU A 497 9.67 40.04 26.75
C LEU A 497 9.81 40.71 28.12
N GLU A 498 11.01 40.73 28.68
CA GLU A 498 11.31 41.35 29.97
C GLU A 498 11.02 42.86 29.96
N GLU A 499 11.47 43.60 28.90
CA GLU A 499 11.28 45.04 28.82
C GLU A 499 9.82 45.46 28.66
N ASN A 500 8.98 44.58 28.05
CA ASN A 500 7.57 44.87 27.79
C ASN A 500 6.62 44.16 28.75
N GLU A 501 7.13 43.46 29.78
CA GLU A 501 6.35 42.68 30.75
C GLU A 501 5.42 41.65 30.06
N LEU A 502 5.87 41.05 28.94
CA LEU A 502 5.13 40.05 28.20
C LEU A 502 5.42 38.64 28.73
N THR A 503 4.38 37.81 28.83
CA THR A 503 4.50 36.44 29.29
C THR A 503 4.51 35.43 28.14
N ASP A 504 4.15 35.84 26.93
CA ASP A 504 4.05 35.01 25.73
C ASP A 504 4.79 35.65 24.56
N ASP A 505 5.27 34.87 23.63
CA ASP A 505 5.95 35.29 22.38
C ASP A 505 4.98 35.77 21.28
N LYS A 506 3.67 35.81 21.57
CA LYS A 506 2.62 36.27 20.65
C LYS A 506 2.12 37.66 21.04
N ILE A 507 2.08 38.55 20.07
CA ILE A 507 1.52 39.88 20.24
C ILE A 507 -0.02 39.78 20.21
N SER A 508 -0.65 39.98 21.37
CA SER A 508 -2.11 39.83 21.54
C SER A 508 -2.91 41.07 21.14
N LYS A 509 -2.28 42.22 20.96
CA LYS A 509 -2.93 43.49 20.57
C LYS A 509 -1.96 44.37 19.80
N GLN A 510 -2.48 45.13 18.84
CA GLN A 510 -1.72 46.20 18.17
C GLN A 510 -1.23 47.20 19.20
N GLY A 511 0.08 47.54 19.15
CA GLY A 511 0.66 48.45 20.11
C GLY A 511 2.11 48.82 19.83
N MET A 512 2.70 49.56 20.78
CA MET A 512 4.12 49.90 20.77
C MET A 512 4.88 48.84 21.58
N LEU A 513 5.96 48.34 21.00
CA LEU A 513 6.89 47.42 21.65
C LEU A 513 8.24 48.13 21.87
N LEU A 514 8.73 48.04 23.08
CA LEU A 514 10.06 48.53 23.43
C LEU A 514 11.10 47.47 23.08
N ILE A 515 12.06 47.84 22.24
CA ILE A 515 13.12 46.95 21.76
C ILE A 515 14.43 47.35 22.41
N PRO A 516 14.94 46.56 23.38
CA PRO A 516 16.23 46.81 23.97
C PRO A 516 17.35 46.51 22.97
N LEU A 517 18.25 47.46 22.75
CA LEU A 517 19.42 47.28 21.92
C LEU A 517 20.55 46.80 22.84
N MET A 518 20.87 45.49 22.77
CA MET A 518 21.98 44.92 23.55
C MET A 518 23.31 45.59 23.17
N ASN A 519 24.04 46.07 24.15
CA ASN A 519 25.39 46.65 23.97
C ASN A 519 26.45 45.58 23.79
#